data_4bbd0c972ea01e31ea9fa0c6f83b1c77
#
_entry.id   4bbd0c972ea01e31ea9fa0c6f83b1c77
#
_cell.length_a   1.000
_cell.length_b   1.000
_cell.length_c   1.000
_cell.angle_alpha   90.00
_cell.angle_beta   90.00
_cell.angle_gamma   90.00
#
_symmetry.space_group_name_H-M   'P 1'
#
loop_
_entity.id
_entity.type
_entity.pdbx_description
1 polymer ?
#
loop_
_entity_poly.entity_id
_entity_poly.type
_entity_poly.pdbx_seq_one_letter_code
_entity_poly.pdbx_strand_id
1 'polypeptide(L)'
;DDSKIILRNVPDTPGIAAKILSPISEAGIDVDVIVQNVGSDKSTDFTFTVKNDLSEKAAKILKDLTEGFGGGEVELVKDVSKVSVVGVGMKSHAGVAAQMFGALANKKINIDMISTSEIKISVVVAKDKAEEAVIALHDEFELDK
;
A
#
# COMPACT_ATOMS: atom_id res chain seq x y z
N ASP A 1 5.28 11.71 -2.47
CA ASP A 1 5.87 11.00 -3.61
C ASP A 1 6.36 9.63 -3.18
N ASP A 2 5.48 8.67 -3.33
CA ASP A 2 5.72 7.30 -2.89
C ASP A 2 5.80 6.36 -4.09
N SER A 3 6.33 5.17 -3.83
CA SER A 3 6.32 4.06 -4.77
C SER A 3 5.69 2.87 -4.11
N LYS A 4 5.05 2.02 -4.92
CA LYS A 4 4.50 0.76 -4.48
C LYS A 4 5.41 -0.35 -4.97
N ILE A 5 5.77 -1.27 -4.10
CA ILE A 5 6.55 -2.45 -4.46
C ILE A 5 5.70 -3.67 -4.22
N ILE A 6 5.60 -4.53 -5.22
CA ILE A 6 4.86 -5.77 -5.14
C ILE A 6 5.85 -6.92 -5.25
N LEU A 7 5.83 -7.78 -4.24
CA LEU A 7 6.67 -8.98 -4.20
C LEU A 7 5.75 -10.18 -4.30
N ARG A 8 5.84 -10.92 -5.43
CA ARG A 8 4.90 -12.00 -5.73
C ARG A 8 5.55 -13.36 -5.60
N ASN A 9 4.73 -14.33 -5.23
CA ASN A 9 5.09 -15.76 -5.28
C ASN A 9 6.28 -16.12 -4.42
N VAL A 10 6.34 -15.55 -3.21
CA VAL A 10 7.33 -15.99 -2.23
C VAL A 10 6.73 -17.11 -1.37
N PRO A 11 7.59 -17.99 -0.80
CA PRO A 11 7.07 -19.10 0.02
C PRO A 11 6.30 -18.58 1.22
N ASP A 12 5.13 -19.16 1.48
CA ASP A 12 4.32 -18.82 2.66
C ASP A 12 4.77 -19.71 3.82
N THR A 13 5.86 -19.33 4.45
CA THR A 13 6.44 -20.06 5.58
C THR A 13 6.55 -19.13 6.78
N PRO A 14 6.56 -19.69 8.00
CA PRO A 14 6.75 -18.86 9.19
C PRO A 14 8.03 -18.04 9.09
N GLY A 15 7.92 -16.75 9.42
CA GLY A 15 9.06 -15.84 9.41
C GLY A 15 9.36 -15.20 8.06
N ILE A 16 8.59 -15.49 7.00
CA ILE A 16 8.88 -14.92 5.68
C ILE A 16 8.78 -13.39 5.68
N ALA A 17 7.79 -12.84 6.37
CA ALA A 17 7.64 -11.39 6.43
C ALA A 17 8.87 -10.73 7.07
N ALA A 18 9.40 -11.31 8.13
CA ALA A 18 10.60 -10.78 8.80
C ALA A 18 11.82 -10.90 7.89
N LYS A 19 11.94 -11.98 7.14
CA LYS A 19 13.06 -12.18 6.20
C LYS A 19 13.03 -11.14 5.08
N ILE A 20 11.84 -10.72 4.68
CA ILE A 20 11.66 -9.72 3.63
C ILE A 20 11.93 -8.32 4.16
N LEU A 21 11.38 -7.99 5.33
CA LEU A 21 11.44 -6.63 5.84
C LEU A 21 12.74 -6.29 6.57
N SER A 22 13.42 -7.28 7.14
CA SER A 22 14.66 -7.01 7.88
C SER A 22 15.75 -6.37 7.03
N PRO A 23 16.05 -6.86 5.82
CA PRO A 23 17.05 -6.18 4.97
C PRO A 23 16.65 -4.76 4.59
N ILE A 24 15.37 -4.51 4.39
CA ILE A 24 14.85 -3.17 4.08
C ILE A 24 15.08 -2.25 5.27
N SER A 25 14.74 -2.71 6.46
CA SER A 25 14.93 -1.94 7.69
C SER A 25 16.41 -1.68 7.97
N GLU A 26 17.26 -2.69 7.78
CA GLU A 26 18.70 -2.55 7.98
C GLU A 26 19.32 -1.55 7.01
N ALA A 27 18.74 -1.36 5.84
CA ALA A 27 19.19 -0.38 4.87
C ALA A 27 18.68 1.03 5.17
N GLY A 28 17.93 1.20 6.27
CA GLY A 28 17.40 2.51 6.66
C GLY A 28 16.19 2.95 5.86
N ILE A 29 15.48 2.00 5.23
CA ILE A 29 14.31 2.30 4.40
C ILE A 29 13.06 2.05 5.22
N ASP A 30 12.23 3.09 5.39
CA ASP A 30 10.95 2.97 6.06
C ASP A 30 9.88 2.51 5.08
N VAL A 31 8.99 1.66 5.56
CA VAL A 31 7.85 1.16 4.82
C VAL A 31 6.60 1.73 5.48
N ASP A 32 5.70 2.33 4.69
CA ASP A 32 4.54 3.02 5.24
C ASP A 32 3.30 2.12 5.33
N VAL A 33 2.95 1.46 4.23
CA VAL A 33 1.80 0.55 4.17
C VAL A 33 2.31 -0.83 3.81
N ILE A 34 1.83 -1.87 4.50
CA ILE A 34 2.21 -3.26 4.23
C ILE A 34 0.94 -4.08 4.13
N VAL A 35 0.80 -4.81 3.03
CA VAL A 35 -0.33 -5.73 2.82
C VAL A 35 0.22 -7.08 2.37
N GLN A 36 -0.26 -8.15 2.98
CA GLN A 36 0.09 -9.51 2.62
C GLN A 36 -1.14 -10.24 2.11
N ASN A 37 -1.01 -10.92 0.97
CA ASN A 37 -2.04 -11.79 0.44
C ASN A 37 -1.53 -13.21 0.36
N VAL A 38 -2.21 -14.13 1.04
CA VAL A 38 -1.84 -15.53 1.06
C VAL A 38 -2.58 -16.25 -0.05
N GLY A 39 -1.84 -16.92 -0.93
CA GLY A 39 -2.41 -17.69 -2.01
C GLY A 39 -2.81 -19.08 -1.55
N SER A 40 -3.56 -19.79 -2.42
CA SER A 40 -4.00 -21.15 -2.12
C SER A 40 -2.93 -22.20 -2.39
N ASP A 41 -1.83 -21.83 -3.03
CA ASP A 41 -0.75 -22.71 -3.48
C ASP A 41 0.48 -22.65 -2.59
N LYS A 42 0.32 -22.24 -1.33
CA LYS A 42 1.40 -22.06 -0.35
C LYS A 42 2.39 -20.98 -0.72
N SER A 43 1.95 -20.03 -1.56
CA SER A 43 2.72 -18.82 -1.85
C SER A 43 2.02 -17.62 -1.23
N THR A 44 2.74 -16.51 -1.11
CA THR A 44 2.20 -15.28 -0.59
C THR A 44 2.77 -14.11 -1.38
N ASP A 45 2.00 -13.04 -1.44
CA ASP A 45 2.42 -11.79 -2.06
C ASP A 45 2.45 -10.70 -1.00
N PHE A 46 3.44 -9.82 -1.11
CA PHE A 46 3.51 -8.64 -0.25
C PHE A 46 3.46 -7.39 -1.12
N THR A 47 2.71 -6.40 -0.68
CA THR A 47 2.70 -5.07 -1.31
C THR A 47 2.98 -4.05 -0.24
N PHE A 48 3.91 -3.14 -0.52
CA PHE A 48 4.20 -2.08 0.45
C PHE A 48 4.64 -0.81 -0.27
N THR A 49 4.57 0.31 0.46
CA THR A 49 4.93 1.61 -0.07
C THR A 49 6.20 2.11 0.60
N VAL A 50 7.04 2.74 -0.20
CA VAL A 50 8.29 3.38 0.24
C VAL A 50 8.38 4.74 -0.43
N LYS A 51 9.26 5.60 0.05
CA LYS A 51 9.52 6.87 -0.62
C LYS A 51 10.14 6.65 -2.00
N ASN A 52 9.77 7.48 -2.97
CA ASN A 52 10.26 7.36 -4.35
C ASN A 52 11.79 7.31 -4.44
N ASP A 53 12.47 8.15 -3.68
CA ASP A 53 13.93 8.24 -3.75
C ASP A 53 14.64 7.00 -3.21
N LEU A 54 13.94 6.14 -2.47
CA LEU A 54 14.49 4.90 -1.93
C LEU A 54 13.96 3.66 -2.64
N SER A 55 13.05 3.84 -3.60
CA SER A 55 12.31 2.73 -4.18
C SER A 55 13.20 1.78 -4.98
N GLU A 56 14.14 2.30 -5.76
CA GLU A 56 15.03 1.45 -6.56
C GLU A 56 15.98 0.65 -5.70
N LYS A 57 16.46 1.25 -4.61
CA LYS A 57 17.31 0.55 -3.64
C LYS A 57 16.54 -0.57 -2.98
N ALA A 58 15.32 -0.30 -2.55
CA ALA A 58 14.45 -1.32 -1.94
C ALA A 58 14.16 -2.46 -2.92
N ALA A 59 13.81 -2.12 -4.17
CA ALA A 59 13.54 -3.13 -5.20
C ALA A 59 14.75 -4.01 -5.46
N LYS A 60 15.95 -3.44 -5.48
CA LYS A 60 17.17 -4.22 -5.69
C LYS A 60 17.41 -5.19 -4.53
N ILE A 61 17.24 -4.74 -3.30
CA ILE A 61 17.38 -5.59 -2.12
C ILE A 61 16.43 -6.77 -2.23
N LEU A 62 15.20 -6.53 -2.64
CA LEU A 62 14.20 -7.59 -2.75
C LEU A 62 14.47 -8.54 -3.90
N LYS A 63 14.99 -8.05 -5.02
CA LYS A 63 15.38 -8.91 -6.13
C LYS A 63 16.49 -9.87 -5.71
N ASP A 64 17.49 -9.36 -5.01
CA ASP A 64 18.58 -10.19 -4.49
C ASP A 64 18.05 -11.24 -3.52
N LEU A 65 17.10 -10.84 -2.69
CA LEU A 65 16.48 -11.73 -1.70
C LEU A 65 15.68 -12.85 -2.37
N THR A 66 14.91 -12.53 -3.43
CA THR A 66 14.09 -13.53 -4.12
C THR A 66 14.95 -14.56 -4.85
N GLU A 67 16.11 -14.18 -5.30
CA GLU A 67 17.06 -15.15 -5.88
C GLU A 67 17.44 -16.21 -4.84
N GLY A 68 17.60 -15.81 -3.59
CA GLY A 68 17.89 -16.72 -2.48
C GLY A 68 16.73 -17.64 -2.14
N PHE A 69 15.50 -17.25 -2.46
CA PHE A 69 14.31 -18.08 -2.24
C PHE A 69 14.07 -19.10 -3.35
N GLY A 70 14.78 -18.99 -4.45
CA GLY A 70 14.56 -19.83 -5.61
C GLY A 70 13.32 -19.46 -6.43
N GLY A 71 12.79 -18.27 -6.25
CA GLY A 71 11.62 -17.81 -6.97
C GLY A 71 11.09 -16.50 -6.39
N GLY A 72 10.09 -15.95 -7.03
CA GLY A 72 9.51 -14.69 -6.65
C GLY A 72 9.74 -13.62 -7.72
N GLU A 73 8.87 -12.64 -7.73
CA GLU A 73 8.93 -11.55 -8.69
C GLU A 73 8.80 -10.22 -7.94
N VAL A 74 9.54 -9.22 -8.37
CA VAL A 74 9.48 -7.87 -7.80
C VAL A 74 8.99 -6.92 -8.88
N GLU A 75 7.93 -6.19 -8.57
CA GLU A 75 7.41 -5.14 -9.43
C GLU A 75 7.45 -3.82 -8.70
N LEU A 76 7.97 -2.79 -9.35
CA LEU A 76 8.04 -1.44 -8.80
C LEU A 76 7.11 -0.52 -9.57
N VAL A 77 6.20 0.12 -8.86
CA VAL A 77 5.29 1.13 -9.44
C VAL A 77 5.60 2.46 -8.77
N LYS A 78 6.16 3.38 -9.52
CA LYS A 78 6.53 4.70 -9.01
C LYS A 78 5.34 5.67 -9.10
N ASP A 79 5.46 6.76 -8.39
CA ASP A 79 4.53 7.91 -8.48
C ASP A 79 3.12 7.56 -8.08
N VAL A 80 3.00 7.03 -6.86
CA VAL A 80 1.72 6.84 -6.20
C VAL A 80 1.65 7.76 -4.99
N SER A 81 0.46 7.97 -4.48
CA SER A 81 0.24 8.79 -3.29
C SER A 81 -0.77 8.13 -2.37
N LYS A 82 -0.56 8.27 -1.08
CA LYS A 82 -1.48 7.79 -0.07
C LYS A 82 -2.38 8.94 0.38
N VAL A 83 -3.69 8.70 0.34
CA VAL A 83 -4.70 9.65 0.82
C VAL A 83 -5.50 8.96 1.91
N SER A 84 -5.68 9.64 3.04
CA SER A 84 -6.31 9.06 4.22
C SER A 84 -7.49 9.88 4.70
N VAL A 85 -8.50 9.19 5.21
CA VAL A 85 -9.57 9.79 5.98
C VAL A 85 -9.35 9.37 7.43
N VAL A 86 -9.22 10.35 8.31
CA VAL A 86 -8.99 10.14 9.74
C VAL A 86 -10.25 10.55 10.49
N GLY A 87 -10.77 9.66 11.32
CA GLY A 87 -11.92 9.97 12.11
C GLY A 87 -11.86 9.30 13.47
N VAL A 88 -11.84 10.10 14.53
CA VAL A 88 -11.94 9.58 15.87
C VAL A 88 -13.42 9.22 16.11
N GLY A 89 -13.65 8.01 16.59
CA GLY A 89 -15.00 7.57 16.86
C GLY A 89 -15.79 7.14 15.65
N MET A 90 -15.13 6.71 14.58
CA MET A 90 -15.82 6.11 13.43
C MET A 90 -16.66 4.94 13.90
N LYS A 91 -17.95 4.98 13.64
CA LYS A 91 -18.88 3.94 14.10
C LYS A 91 -18.83 2.70 13.23
N SER A 92 -18.48 2.85 11.95
CA SER A 92 -18.45 1.74 11.02
C SER A 92 -17.40 2.00 9.95
N HIS A 93 -16.29 1.25 10.00
CA HIS A 93 -15.27 1.34 8.98
C HIS A 93 -15.80 0.93 7.61
N ALA A 94 -16.66 -0.10 7.57
CA ALA A 94 -17.24 -0.56 6.31
C ALA A 94 -18.09 0.53 5.66
N GLY A 95 -18.88 1.24 6.45
CA GLY A 95 -19.72 2.33 5.97
C GLY A 95 -18.90 3.51 5.46
N VAL A 96 -17.88 3.90 6.22
CA VAL A 96 -17.00 5.00 5.84
C VAL A 96 -16.20 4.61 4.61
N ALA A 97 -15.68 3.38 4.57
CA ALA A 97 -14.92 2.88 3.42
C ALA A 97 -15.78 2.86 2.15
N ALA A 98 -17.02 2.38 2.26
CA ALA A 98 -17.93 2.34 1.10
C ALA A 98 -18.19 3.75 0.57
N GLN A 99 -18.38 4.71 1.46
CA GLN A 99 -18.61 6.11 1.09
C GLN A 99 -17.37 6.70 0.41
N MET A 100 -16.20 6.43 0.98
CA MET A 100 -14.91 6.87 0.45
C MET A 100 -14.67 6.30 -0.95
N PHE A 101 -14.86 4.98 -1.10
CA PHE A 101 -14.63 4.31 -2.38
C PHE A 101 -15.64 4.77 -3.44
N GLY A 102 -16.89 4.99 -3.04
CA GLY A 102 -17.91 5.51 -3.95
C GLY A 102 -17.58 6.90 -4.47
N ALA A 103 -17.10 7.77 -3.58
CA ALA A 103 -16.70 9.13 -3.97
C ALA A 103 -15.56 9.11 -5.00
N LEU A 104 -14.58 8.24 -4.78
CA LEU A 104 -13.45 8.10 -5.71
C LEU A 104 -13.90 7.50 -7.04
N ALA A 105 -14.78 6.50 -7.01
CA ALA A 105 -15.31 5.89 -8.22
C ALA A 105 -16.09 6.89 -9.08
N ASN A 106 -16.85 7.78 -8.43
CA ASN A 106 -17.59 8.83 -9.16
C ASN A 106 -16.67 9.77 -9.91
N LYS A 107 -15.45 9.94 -9.45
CA LYS A 107 -14.44 10.77 -10.11
C LYS A 107 -13.52 9.95 -11.03
N LYS A 108 -13.81 8.66 -11.20
CA LYS A 108 -13.04 7.74 -12.03
C LYS A 108 -11.58 7.60 -11.57
N ILE A 109 -11.39 7.60 -10.25
CA ILE A 109 -10.07 7.45 -9.65
C ILE A 109 -9.94 5.99 -9.17
N ASN A 110 -8.96 5.28 -9.71
CA ASN A 110 -8.66 3.92 -9.29
C ASN A 110 -7.89 3.90 -7.98
N ILE A 111 -8.19 2.90 -7.17
CA ILE A 111 -7.49 2.66 -5.91
C ILE A 111 -6.51 1.51 -6.13
N ASP A 112 -5.22 1.76 -5.87
CA ASP A 112 -4.19 0.75 -6.01
C ASP A 112 -4.03 -0.11 -4.76
N MET A 113 -4.23 0.47 -3.60
CA MET A 113 -4.15 -0.21 -2.31
C MET A 113 -5.10 0.41 -1.32
N ILE A 114 -5.52 -0.39 -0.35
CA ILE A 114 -6.37 0.04 0.75
C ILE A 114 -5.74 -0.42 2.05
N SER A 115 -5.71 0.44 3.05
CA SER A 115 -5.25 0.11 4.39
C SER A 115 -6.16 0.76 5.41
N THR A 116 -6.47 0.05 6.47
CA THR A 116 -7.35 0.56 7.53
C THR A 116 -6.74 0.35 8.89
N SER A 117 -7.06 1.26 9.82
CA SER A 117 -6.78 1.12 11.23
C SER A 117 -8.03 1.56 11.99
N GLU A 118 -7.97 1.55 13.32
CA GLU A 118 -9.14 1.92 14.13
C GLU A 118 -9.66 3.33 13.84
N ILE A 119 -8.78 4.24 13.47
CA ILE A 119 -9.12 5.66 13.28
C ILE A 119 -8.88 6.16 11.88
N LYS A 120 -8.38 5.31 10.97
CA LYS A 120 -7.91 5.80 9.67
C LYS A 120 -8.17 4.78 8.57
N ILE A 121 -8.65 5.26 7.43
CA ILE A 121 -8.74 4.49 6.20
C ILE A 121 -7.88 5.19 5.17
N SER A 122 -6.95 4.46 4.58
CA SER A 122 -6.02 5.00 3.59
C SER A 122 -6.18 4.29 2.26
N VAL A 123 -6.07 5.04 1.19
CA VAL A 123 -6.01 4.49 -0.17
C VAL A 123 -4.74 4.97 -0.83
N VAL A 124 -4.19 4.16 -1.71
CA VAL A 124 -3.06 4.54 -2.56
C VAL A 124 -3.60 4.72 -3.97
N VAL A 125 -3.35 5.86 -4.56
CA VAL A 125 -3.81 6.22 -5.90
C VAL A 125 -2.61 6.68 -6.71
N ALA A 126 -2.77 6.76 -8.05
CA ALA A 126 -1.74 7.34 -8.90
C ALA A 126 -1.50 8.79 -8.47
N LYS A 127 -0.24 9.20 -8.50
CA LYS A 127 0.16 10.53 -8.02
C LYS A 127 -0.60 11.66 -8.73
N ASP A 128 -0.83 11.52 -10.03
CA ASP A 128 -1.53 12.55 -10.81
C ASP A 128 -3.02 12.63 -10.46
N LYS A 129 -3.54 11.70 -9.68
CA LYS A 129 -4.93 11.70 -9.21
C LYS A 129 -5.06 12.08 -7.74
N ALA A 130 -3.95 12.29 -7.05
CA ALA A 130 -3.97 12.51 -5.60
C ALA A 130 -4.76 13.76 -5.21
N GLU A 131 -4.56 14.86 -5.92
CA GLU A 131 -5.26 16.11 -5.62
C GLU A 131 -6.76 15.96 -5.83
N GLU A 132 -7.18 15.35 -6.95
CA GLU A 132 -8.59 15.08 -7.21
C GLU A 132 -9.18 14.17 -6.12
N ALA A 133 -8.42 13.19 -5.66
CA ALA A 133 -8.87 12.29 -4.61
C ALA A 133 -9.11 13.03 -3.30
N VAL A 134 -8.18 13.91 -2.92
CA VAL A 134 -8.32 14.71 -1.71
C VAL A 134 -9.57 15.59 -1.79
N ILE A 135 -9.78 16.25 -2.92
CA ILE A 135 -10.94 17.12 -3.12
C ILE A 135 -12.23 16.30 -3.06
N ALA A 136 -12.27 15.16 -3.74
CA ALA A 136 -13.45 14.30 -3.77
C ALA A 136 -13.83 13.83 -2.37
N LEU A 137 -12.84 13.42 -1.58
CA LEU A 137 -13.10 12.94 -0.22
C LEU A 137 -13.48 14.07 0.73
N HIS A 138 -12.84 15.22 0.56
CA HIS A 138 -13.18 16.40 1.35
C HIS A 138 -14.63 16.81 1.11
N ASP A 139 -15.06 16.83 -0.14
CA ASP A 139 -16.46 17.16 -0.50
C ASP A 139 -17.42 16.10 0.04
N GLU A 140 -17.08 14.82 -0.09
CA GLU A 140 -17.95 13.73 0.33
C GLU A 140 -18.20 13.75 1.84
N PHE A 141 -17.17 13.99 2.62
CA PHE A 141 -17.26 13.97 4.07
C PHE A 141 -17.47 15.34 4.69
N GLU A 142 -17.48 16.39 3.89
CA GLU A 142 -17.67 17.76 4.36
C GLU A 142 -16.74 18.11 5.52
N LEU A 143 -15.45 17.78 5.35
CA LEU A 143 -14.46 17.88 6.42
C LEU A 143 -14.17 19.32 6.84
N ASP A 144 -14.62 20.28 6.09
CA ASP A 144 -14.49 21.71 6.38
C ASP A 144 -15.58 22.24 7.34
N LYS A 145 -16.51 21.39 7.75
CA LYS A 145 -17.63 21.81 8.61
C LYS A 145 -17.40 21.53 10.06
#